data_97d7375272d84a1cfe5ed1a2f0f74338
#
_entry.id   97d7375272d84a1cfe5ed1a2f0f74338
#
_cell.length_a   1.000
_cell.length_b   1.000
_cell.length_c   1.000
_cell.angle_alpha   90.00
_cell.angle_beta   90.00
_cell.angle_gamma   90.00
#
_symmetry.space_group_name_H-M   'P 1'
#
loop_
_entity.id
_entity.type
_entity.pdbx_description
1 polymer ?
#
loop_
_entity_poly.entity_id
_entity_poly.type
_entity_poly.pdbx_seq_one_letter_code
_entity_poly.pdbx_strand_id
1 'polypeptide(L)'
;GALAGETVDLEDLVSIPTEIRNSGATPILCQAEIAHWFATDLAVVEPGGSAVLDLRFAARTGTWAVLNSQGEALPVERAWCGVEGRTYETRWTLALDRARPEPVRLDCRAQASGLDCR
;
A
#
# COMPACT_ATOMS: atom_id res chain seq x y z
N GLY A 1 -15.83 -3.53 21.53
CA GLY A 1 -16.08 -3.51 20.14
C GLY A 1 -15.06 -2.74 19.36
N ALA A 2 -15.22 -2.76 18.09
CA ALA A 2 -14.36 -1.99 17.23
C ALA A 2 -14.43 -0.53 17.63
N LEU A 3 -13.30 0.15 17.57
CA LEU A 3 -13.27 1.57 17.83
C LEU A 3 -14.11 2.26 16.76
N ALA A 4 -15.08 3.02 17.19
CA ALA A 4 -16.10 3.57 16.29
C ALA A 4 -15.53 4.36 15.12
N GLY A 5 -14.38 4.98 15.25
CA GLY A 5 -13.77 5.76 14.18
C GLY A 5 -12.96 4.93 13.19
N GLU A 6 -12.78 3.64 13.43
CA GLU A 6 -11.88 2.82 12.63
C GLU A 6 -12.61 1.82 11.73
N THR A 7 -13.93 1.80 11.78
CA THR A 7 -14.72 0.90 10.93
C THR A 7 -14.94 1.56 9.58
N VAL A 8 -14.65 0.82 8.52
CA VAL A 8 -14.87 1.28 7.16
C VAL A 8 -15.95 0.42 6.52
N ASP A 9 -16.98 1.06 6.00
CA ASP A 9 -18.07 0.39 5.31
C ASP A 9 -17.62 -0.04 3.93
N LEU A 10 -17.81 -1.33 3.62
CA LEU A 10 -17.46 -1.86 2.30
C LEU A 10 -18.18 -1.14 1.16
N GLU A 11 -19.42 -0.71 1.42
CA GLU A 11 -20.21 -0.02 0.42
C GLU A 11 -19.66 1.34 0.01
N ASP A 12 -18.88 1.97 0.89
CA ASP A 12 -18.30 3.27 0.61
C ASP A 12 -16.97 3.17 -0.14
N LEU A 13 -16.41 1.98 -0.28
CA LEU A 13 -15.09 1.78 -0.85
C LEU A 13 -15.10 1.76 -2.37
N VAL A 14 -14.18 2.53 -2.96
CA VAL A 14 -13.90 2.51 -4.40
C VAL A 14 -12.48 2.01 -4.59
N SER A 15 -12.27 1.21 -5.62
CA SER A 15 -10.94 0.69 -5.95
C SER A 15 -10.08 1.80 -6.53
N ILE A 16 -8.93 2.06 -5.89
CA ILE A 16 -7.94 3.05 -6.35
C ILE A 16 -6.58 2.32 -6.33
N PRO A 17 -6.32 1.47 -7.32
CA PRO A 17 -5.14 0.59 -7.28
C PRO A 17 -3.84 1.33 -7.53
N THR A 18 -2.77 0.80 -6.95
CA THR A 18 -1.40 1.21 -7.25
C THR A 18 -0.69 0.02 -7.88
N GLU A 19 -0.19 0.19 -9.09
CA GLU A 19 0.60 -0.82 -9.77
C GLU A 19 2.07 -0.57 -9.49
N ILE A 20 2.79 -1.60 -9.03
CA ILE A 20 4.22 -1.54 -8.76
C ILE A 20 4.92 -2.47 -9.73
N ARG A 21 5.82 -1.93 -10.53
CA ARG A 21 6.72 -2.70 -11.37
C ARG A 21 8.10 -2.68 -10.75
N ASN A 22 8.77 -3.83 -10.73
CA ASN A 22 10.14 -3.93 -10.24
C ASN A 22 11.08 -4.07 -11.41
N SER A 23 11.75 -2.98 -11.78
CA SER A 23 12.72 -2.98 -12.87
C SER A 23 14.15 -3.22 -12.39
N GLY A 24 14.33 -3.45 -11.09
CA GLY A 24 15.64 -3.75 -10.51
C GLY A 24 15.91 -5.24 -10.40
N ALA A 25 16.95 -5.57 -9.65
CA ALA A 25 17.41 -6.95 -9.48
C ALA A 25 17.09 -7.54 -8.10
N THR A 26 16.46 -6.76 -7.22
CA THR A 26 16.19 -7.15 -5.84
C THR A 26 14.69 -7.21 -5.61
N PRO A 27 14.16 -8.26 -4.92
CA PRO A 27 12.74 -8.33 -4.62
C PRO A 27 12.26 -7.15 -3.76
N ILE A 28 11.04 -6.72 -4.03
CA ILE A 28 10.40 -5.60 -3.34
C ILE A 28 9.24 -6.15 -2.52
N LEU A 29 9.10 -5.64 -1.29
CA LEU A 29 7.93 -5.93 -0.45
C LEU A 29 7.17 -4.64 -0.22
N CYS A 30 5.87 -4.65 -0.50
CA CYS A 30 4.98 -3.53 -0.20
C CYS A 30 4.13 -3.87 1.01
N GLN A 31 4.00 -2.91 1.91
CA GLN A 31 3.30 -3.09 3.19
C GLN A 31 2.42 -1.89 3.49
N ALA A 32 1.45 -2.10 4.36
CA ALA A 32 0.59 -1.04 4.88
C ALA A 32 0.56 -1.09 6.41
N GLU A 33 0.54 0.09 7.02
CA GLU A 33 0.35 0.23 8.47
C GLU A 33 -1.14 0.35 8.75
N ILE A 34 -1.63 -0.52 9.62
CA ILE A 34 -3.04 -0.61 9.96
C ILE A 34 -3.23 -0.10 11.39
N ALA A 35 -4.05 0.95 11.53
CA ALA A 35 -4.49 1.46 12.85
C ALA A 35 -3.35 1.67 13.86
N HIS A 36 -2.17 2.04 13.41
CA HIS A 36 -0.96 2.28 14.23
C HIS A 36 -0.41 1.03 14.95
N TRP A 37 -1.03 -0.13 14.75
CA TRP A 37 -0.70 -1.31 15.55
C TRP A 37 0.25 -2.27 14.85
N PHE A 38 0.10 -2.44 13.56
CA PHE A 38 0.87 -3.45 12.85
C PHE A 38 0.98 -3.10 11.37
N ALA A 39 1.95 -3.71 10.72
CA ALA A 39 2.10 -3.66 9.29
C ALA A 39 1.62 -4.98 8.69
N THR A 40 0.91 -4.91 7.59
CA THR A 40 0.51 -6.08 6.83
C THR A 40 1.18 -6.06 5.46
N ASP A 41 1.55 -7.24 4.98
CA ASP A 41 2.14 -7.36 3.65
C ASP A 41 1.05 -7.23 2.60
N LEU A 42 1.31 -6.42 1.59
CA LEU A 42 0.40 -6.22 0.46
C LEU A 42 0.82 -7.04 -0.74
N ALA A 43 2.09 -7.06 -1.05
CA ALA A 43 2.61 -7.81 -2.20
C ALA A 43 4.11 -7.92 -2.14
N VAL A 44 4.63 -9.02 -2.72
CA VAL A 44 6.05 -9.16 -3.04
C VAL A 44 6.16 -9.03 -4.55
N VAL A 45 7.07 -8.18 -5.01
CA VAL A 45 7.27 -7.94 -6.43
C VAL A 45 8.67 -8.42 -6.81
N GLU A 46 8.73 -9.53 -7.51
CA GLU A 46 10.00 -10.10 -7.94
C GLU A 46 10.66 -9.24 -9.02
N PRO A 47 12.00 -9.36 -9.18
CA PRO A 47 12.69 -8.64 -10.25
C PRO A 47 12.06 -8.93 -11.61
N GLY A 48 11.77 -7.87 -12.37
CA GLY A 48 11.14 -7.98 -13.68
C GLY A 48 9.63 -8.17 -13.63
N GLY A 49 9.06 -8.33 -12.44
CA GLY A 49 7.63 -8.52 -12.27
C GLY A 49 6.88 -7.25 -11.93
N SER A 50 5.58 -7.40 -11.73
CA SER A 50 4.72 -6.33 -11.27
C SER A 50 3.61 -6.88 -10.40
N ALA A 51 3.02 -6.01 -9.58
CA ALA A 51 1.88 -6.36 -8.75
C ALA A 51 0.96 -5.16 -8.65
N VAL A 52 -0.32 -5.42 -8.46
CA VAL A 52 -1.31 -4.38 -8.23
C VAL A 52 -1.68 -4.42 -6.76
N LEU A 53 -1.46 -3.29 -6.08
CA LEU A 53 -1.91 -3.14 -4.70
C LEU A 53 -3.37 -2.73 -4.73
N ASP A 54 -4.23 -3.56 -4.16
CA ASP A 54 -5.68 -3.34 -4.15
C ASP A 54 -6.06 -2.33 -3.06
N LEU A 55 -5.60 -1.12 -3.24
CA LEU A 55 -5.95 -0.03 -2.34
C LEU A 55 -7.35 0.48 -2.65
N ARG A 56 -8.07 0.84 -1.62
CA ARG A 56 -9.43 1.33 -1.73
C ARG A 56 -9.59 2.62 -0.95
N PHE A 57 -10.56 3.42 -1.35
CA PHE A 57 -10.77 4.71 -0.73
C PHE A 57 -12.25 4.93 -0.46
N ALA A 58 -12.54 5.38 0.76
CA ALA A 58 -13.89 5.78 1.16
C ALA A 58 -13.95 7.31 1.15
N ALA A 59 -14.56 7.88 0.11
CA ALA A 59 -14.61 9.33 -0.06
C ALA A 59 -15.36 10.02 1.07
N ARG A 60 -16.36 9.34 1.62
CA ARG A 60 -17.21 9.90 2.66
C ARG A 60 -16.43 10.22 3.92
N THR A 61 -15.43 9.43 4.26
CA THR A 61 -14.62 9.61 5.47
C THR A 61 -13.18 10.00 5.18
N GLY A 62 -12.77 9.99 3.91
CA GLY A 62 -11.38 10.24 3.54
C GLY A 62 -10.44 9.14 3.98
N THR A 63 -10.91 7.90 4.02
CA THR A 63 -10.15 6.77 4.58
C THR A 63 -9.66 5.85 3.47
N TRP A 64 -8.35 5.60 3.44
CA TRP A 64 -7.78 4.54 2.61
C TRP A 64 -7.92 3.21 3.34
N ALA A 65 -8.09 2.15 2.59
CA ALA A 65 -8.31 0.82 3.15
C ALA A 65 -7.77 -0.27 2.25
N VAL A 66 -7.53 -1.44 2.84
CA VAL A 66 -7.28 -2.68 2.12
C VAL A 66 -8.20 -3.74 2.71
N LEU A 67 -8.51 -4.77 1.92
CA LEU A 67 -9.29 -5.89 2.44
C LEU A 67 -8.34 -6.96 2.97
N ASN A 68 -8.71 -7.56 4.10
CA ASN A 68 -7.98 -8.73 4.61
C ASN A 68 -8.47 -9.99 3.91
N SER A 69 -7.93 -11.15 4.30
CA SER A 69 -8.29 -12.42 3.69
C SER A 69 -9.76 -12.82 3.93
N GLN A 70 -10.41 -12.20 4.89
CA GLN A 70 -11.82 -12.45 5.21
C GLN A 70 -12.75 -11.43 4.55
N GLY A 71 -12.21 -10.54 3.73
CA GLY A 71 -13.00 -9.53 3.05
C GLY A 71 -13.36 -8.33 3.91
N GLU A 72 -12.74 -8.19 5.07
CA GLU A 72 -12.97 -7.05 5.94
C GLU A 72 -12.08 -5.88 5.55
N ALA A 73 -12.61 -4.67 5.61
CA ALA A 73 -11.87 -3.47 5.29
C ALA A 73 -11.02 -3.02 6.48
N LEU A 74 -9.71 -2.92 6.27
CA LEU A 74 -8.77 -2.45 7.27
C LEU A 74 -8.33 -1.04 6.92
N PRO A 75 -8.48 -0.06 7.81
CA PRO A 75 -8.05 1.31 7.53
C PRO A 75 -6.53 1.38 7.44
N VAL A 76 -6.05 2.03 6.39
CA VAL A 76 -4.63 2.18 6.12
C VAL A 76 -4.17 3.57 6.52
N GLU A 77 -3.21 3.63 7.43
CA GLU A 77 -2.59 4.88 7.86
C GLU A 77 -1.50 5.31 6.88
N ARG A 78 -0.65 4.36 6.51
CA ARG A 78 0.47 4.58 5.59
C ARG A 78 0.72 3.31 4.82
N ALA A 79 1.31 3.47 3.63
CA ALA A 79 1.75 2.33 2.85
C ALA A 79 3.09 2.68 2.20
N TRP A 80 3.90 1.66 2.01
CA TRP A 80 5.22 1.84 1.43
C TRP A 80 5.66 0.56 0.73
N CYS A 81 6.67 0.70 -0.13
CA CYS A 81 7.38 -0.43 -0.70
C CYS A 81 8.85 -0.26 -0.34
N GLY A 82 9.55 -1.36 -0.15
CA GLY A 82 10.97 -1.35 0.16
C GLY A 82 11.63 -2.63 -0.26
N VAL A 83 12.93 -2.73 -0.04
CA VAL A 83 13.70 -3.93 -0.34
C VAL A 83 13.28 -5.03 0.63
N GLU A 84 12.93 -6.20 0.11
CA GLU A 84 12.53 -7.32 0.96
C GLU A 84 13.64 -7.64 1.98
N GLY A 85 13.25 -7.84 3.24
CA GLY A 85 14.18 -8.04 4.35
C GLY A 85 14.66 -6.77 5.01
N ARG A 86 14.52 -5.62 4.35
CA ARG A 86 14.89 -4.31 4.86
C ARG A 86 13.83 -3.28 4.46
N THR A 87 12.58 -3.67 4.51
CA THR A 87 11.49 -2.93 3.87
C THR A 87 11.32 -1.52 4.43
N TYR A 88 11.32 -1.39 5.73
CA TYR A 88 11.04 -0.08 6.34
C TYR A 88 12.19 0.90 6.15
N GLU A 89 13.42 0.45 6.37
CA GLU A 89 14.59 1.34 6.25
C GLU A 89 14.89 1.77 4.82
N THR A 90 14.42 1.01 3.83
CA THR A 90 14.63 1.32 2.41
C THR A 90 13.39 1.84 1.73
N ARG A 91 12.36 2.16 2.49
CA ARG A 91 11.03 2.40 1.97
C ARG A 91 10.92 3.60 1.05
N TRP A 92 10.05 3.44 0.07
CA TRP A 92 9.45 4.51 -0.69
C TRP A 92 8.00 4.61 -0.22
N THR A 93 7.63 5.73 0.37
CA THR A 93 6.28 5.92 0.89
C THR A 93 5.31 6.23 -0.24
N LEU A 94 4.19 5.52 -0.28
CA LEU A 94 3.15 5.76 -1.28
C LEU A 94 2.34 6.99 -0.88
N ALA A 95 2.01 7.81 -1.86
CA ALA A 95 1.16 8.97 -1.62
C ALA A 95 -0.29 8.51 -1.54
N LEU A 96 -0.85 8.49 -0.34
CA LEU A 96 -2.26 8.18 -0.13
C LEU A 96 -3.01 9.50 -0.02
N ASP A 97 -3.23 10.12 -1.17
CA ASP A 97 -3.83 11.45 -1.24
C ASP A 97 -5.32 11.36 -0.93
N ARG A 98 -5.76 12.08 0.08
CA ARG A 98 -7.17 12.07 0.50
C ARG A 98 -8.03 13.06 -0.26
N ALA A 99 -7.41 14.09 -0.82
CA ALA A 99 -8.12 15.08 -1.60
C ALA A 99 -8.31 14.66 -3.05
N ARG A 100 -7.33 13.92 -3.58
CA ARG A 100 -7.32 13.45 -4.96
C ARG A 100 -6.84 12.02 -5.05
N PRO A 101 -7.65 11.07 -4.61
CA PRO A 101 -7.27 9.67 -4.75
C PRO A 101 -7.28 9.28 -6.23
N GLU A 102 -6.16 8.77 -6.71
CA GLU A 102 -5.98 8.39 -8.11
C GLU A 102 -5.23 7.08 -8.21
N PRO A 103 -5.56 6.24 -9.20
CA PRO A 103 -4.73 5.08 -9.51
C PRO A 103 -3.32 5.56 -9.91
N VAL A 104 -2.31 4.82 -9.47
CA VAL A 104 -0.91 5.18 -9.71
C VAL A 104 -0.17 4.00 -10.28
N ARG A 105 0.78 4.27 -11.16
CA ARG A 105 1.71 3.26 -11.69
C ARG A 105 3.12 3.73 -11.38
N LEU A 106 3.87 2.89 -10.67
CA LEU A 106 5.24 3.20 -10.29
C LEU A 106 6.18 2.13 -10.81
N ASP A 107 7.31 2.58 -11.31
CA ASP A 107 8.41 1.72 -11.70
C ASP A 107 9.49 1.90 -10.63
N CYS A 108 9.79 0.83 -9.90
CA CYS A 108 10.65 0.89 -8.73
C CYS A 108 11.90 0.04 -8.92
N ARG A 109 12.99 0.48 -8.32
CA ARG A 109 14.24 -0.27 -8.27
C ARG A 109 15.03 0.08 -7.02
N ALA A 110 15.73 -0.92 -6.47
CA ALA A 110 16.59 -0.69 -5.32
C ALA A 110 17.83 0.10 -5.73
N GLN A 111 18.17 1.08 -4.94
CA GLN A 111 19.38 1.89 -5.08
C GLN A 111 20.18 1.76 -3.80
N ALA A 112 21.40 2.32 -3.77
CA ALA A 112 22.25 2.26 -2.58
C ALA A 112 21.57 2.90 -1.36
N SER A 113 20.78 3.94 -1.57
CA SER A 113 20.13 4.69 -0.49
C SER A 113 18.73 4.20 -0.14
N GLY A 114 18.19 3.28 -0.89
CA GLY A 114 16.84 2.76 -0.68
C GLY A 114 16.10 2.54 -1.99
N LEU A 115 14.80 2.25 -1.89
CA LEU A 115 13.98 2.04 -3.07
C LEU A 115 13.66 3.36 -3.73
N ASP A 116 13.82 3.43 -5.05
CA ASP A 116 13.47 4.58 -5.86
C ASP A 116 12.33 4.21 -6.79
N CYS A 117 11.27 4.98 -6.78
CA CYS A 117 10.08 4.76 -7.61
C CYS A 117 9.78 6.00 -8.45
N ARG A 118 9.30 5.76 -9.68
CA ARG A 118 8.96 6.83 -10.62
C ARG A 118 7.63 6.63 -11.28
#